data_47232e5d2883474254afd26d53f0ab7f
#
_entry.id   47232e5d2883474254afd26d53f0ab7f
#
_cell.length_a   1.000
_cell.length_b   1.000
_cell.length_c   1.000
_cell.angle_alpha   90.00
_cell.angle_beta   90.00
_cell.angle_gamma   90.00
#
_symmetry.space_group_name_H-M   'P 1'
#
loop_
_entity.id
_entity.type
_entity.pdbx_description
1 polymer ?
#
loop_
_entity_poly.entity_id
_entity_poly.type
_entity_poly.pdbx_seq_one_letter_code
_entity_poly.pdbx_strand_id
1 'polypeptide(L)'
;HENAAIDPLDPPIWTGTWRDPRFSPPADGGRPENALTGTIFSVNDGATTSIRVPAEDGRMRFWRNTSVADLVPGSTATLPNGTLGYEWDEDVDNGSRPAGLIRLSTTTVSDAPVLLDYGSTFGTGTATHHLTLYRHSSGALVFGAGTVQWAWGLDATHDLAVEPADVRMQQATVNLFADMDVQPGNLQSGLVAASASTDTVSPISGIVSPTAGEVLQFGTSVTITGSAADTGGGVVGGVEVSVDGGTTWHPAGQGREDWSYGWIPSTLGSVTIRSRAVDDSGNLEVPGAGITVTVQ
;
A
#
# COMPACT_ATOMS: atom_id res chain seq x y z
N HIS A 1 8.94 -6.41 17.85
CA HIS A 1 9.48 -5.06 17.75
C HIS A 1 10.23 -4.59 18.97
N GLU A 2 10.52 -5.40 19.87
CA GLU A 2 11.31 -4.99 20.99
C GLU A 2 12.76 -5.27 20.66
N ASN A 3 13.65 -4.38 21.05
CA ASN A 3 15.10 -4.54 21.03
C ASN A 3 15.52 -5.66 22.00
N ALA A 4 14.78 -6.74 22.05
CA ALA A 4 15.12 -7.91 22.82
C ALA A 4 16.23 -8.68 22.10
N ALA A 5 17.35 -8.86 22.73
CA ALA A 5 18.27 -9.92 22.35
C ALA A 5 17.45 -11.21 22.43
N ILE A 6 16.96 -11.94 21.48
CA ILE A 6 17.47 -12.68 20.49
C ILE A 6 17.33 -14.13 20.68
N ASP A 7 17.19 -14.78 19.62
CA ASP A 7 17.30 -16.22 19.54
C ASP A 7 18.45 -16.69 20.46
N PRO A 8 18.14 -17.35 21.58
CA PRO A 8 19.19 -17.84 22.47
C PRO A 8 20.07 -18.91 21.84
N LEU A 9 19.69 -19.40 20.65
CA LEU A 9 20.43 -20.39 19.90
C LEU A 9 21.46 -19.75 18.95
N ASP A 10 21.35 -18.46 18.67
CA ASP A 10 22.28 -17.76 17.78
C ASP A 10 22.54 -16.31 18.26
N PRO A 11 23.09 -16.14 19.48
CA PRO A 11 23.60 -14.85 19.89
C PRO A 11 24.87 -14.52 19.06
N PRO A 12 24.99 -13.40 18.39
CA PRO A 12 24.49 -12.08 18.70
C PRO A 12 23.45 -11.55 17.71
N ILE A 13 22.67 -12.40 17.08
CA ILE A 13 21.65 -11.97 16.12
C ILE A 13 20.45 -11.39 16.87
N TRP A 14 20.03 -10.20 16.51
CA TRP A 14 18.87 -9.53 17.08
C TRP A 14 17.66 -9.81 16.19
N THR A 15 16.59 -10.30 16.79
CA THR A 15 15.29 -10.47 16.10
C THR A 15 14.37 -9.26 16.35
N GLY A 16 14.93 -8.15 16.79
CA GLY A 16 14.24 -6.91 17.04
C GLY A 16 13.88 -6.15 15.78
N THR A 17 13.67 -4.87 15.88
CA THR A 17 13.20 -4.00 14.82
C THR A 17 14.19 -3.97 13.64
N TRP A 18 13.85 -4.62 12.54
CA TRP A 18 14.72 -4.74 11.35
C TRP A 18 15.04 -3.40 10.70
N ARG A 19 14.16 -2.42 10.87
CA ARG A 19 14.39 -1.06 10.40
C ARG A 19 15.48 -0.31 11.16
N ASP A 20 15.86 -0.78 12.36
CA ASP A 20 16.87 -0.12 13.20
C ASP A 20 18.29 -0.52 12.78
N PRO A 21 19.07 0.41 12.20
CA PRO A 21 20.43 0.10 11.75
C PRO A 21 21.42 -0.11 12.90
N ARG A 22 21.03 0.18 14.14
CA ARG A 22 21.92 0.10 15.31
C ARG A 22 22.05 -1.31 15.88
N PHE A 23 21.00 -2.14 15.72
CA PHE A 23 20.89 -3.42 16.45
C PHE A 23 21.01 -4.66 15.57
N SER A 24 20.82 -4.57 14.30
CA SER A 24 21.14 -5.66 13.40
C SER A 24 22.65 -5.79 13.25
N PRO A 25 23.20 -6.98 12.91
CA PRO A 25 24.55 -7.01 12.37
C PRO A 25 24.64 -5.90 11.32
N PRO A 26 25.76 -5.14 11.23
CA PRO A 26 25.85 -4.01 10.29
C PRO A 26 25.49 -4.36 8.84
N ALA A 27 25.64 -5.64 8.44
CA ALA A 27 25.24 -6.15 7.14
C ALA A 27 23.72 -6.30 6.97
N ASP A 28 22.97 -6.36 8.08
CA ASP A 28 21.52 -6.61 8.11
C ASP A 28 20.69 -5.44 8.64
N GLY A 29 21.35 -4.40 9.13
CA GLY A 29 20.73 -3.20 9.65
C GLY A 29 20.05 -2.36 8.58
N GLY A 30 19.02 -1.62 8.99
CA GLY A 30 18.30 -0.71 8.09
C GLY A 30 17.49 -1.42 7.02
N ARG A 31 16.89 -2.58 7.34
CA ARG A 31 15.93 -3.29 6.48
C ARG A 31 14.52 -3.05 6.96
N PRO A 32 13.85 -1.97 6.52
CA PRO A 32 12.47 -1.74 6.90
C PRO A 32 11.58 -2.88 6.43
N GLU A 33 10.68 -3.33 7.29
CA GLU A 33 9.80 -4.46 7.03
C GLU A 33 8.86 -4.24 5.84
N ASN A 34 8.50 -2.99 5.52
CA ASN A 34 7.68 -2.69 4.36
C ASN A 34 8.31 -3.10 3.03
N ALA A 35 9.63 -3.28 2.96
CA ALA A 35 10.28 -3.86 1.78
C ALA A 35 9.77 -5.27 1.45
N LEU A 36 9.23 -5.99 2.44
CA LEU A 36 8.66 -7.33 2.29
C LEU A 36 7.14 -7.32 2.42
N THR A 37 6.59 -6.64 3.43
CA THR A 37 5.15 -6.70 3.77
C THR A 37 4.32 -5.66 3.04
N GLY A 38 4.94 -4.62 2.47
CA GLY A 38 4.26 -3.47 1.87
C GLY A 38 3.81 -2.42 2.88
N THR A 39 3.80 -2.73 4.17
CA THR A 39 3.41 -1.83 5.26
C THR A 39 4.44 -1.83 6.37
N ILE A 40 4.51 -0.76 7.14
CA ILE A 40 5.46 -0.60 8.23
C ILE A 40 4.72 -0.24 9.52
N PHE A 41 5.03 -0.92 10.62
CA PHE A 41 4.45 -0.67 11.91
C PHE A 41 4.62 0.80 12.35
N SER A 42 3.53 1.45 12.66
CA SER A 42 3.49 2.89 12.97
C SER A 42 2.71 3.23 14.22
N VAL A 43 1.67 2.48 14.57
CA VAL A 43 0.76 2.83 15.66
C VAL A 43 0.61 1.67 16.63
N ASN A 44 0.68 1.97 17.94
CA ASN A 44 0.48 1.02 19.02
C ASN A 44 -0.41 1.64 20.11
N ASP A 45 -0.97 0.75 20.95
CA ASP A 45 -1.63 1.08 22.24
C ASP A 45 -2.87 1.97 22.14
N GLY A 46 -4.00 1.36 21.86
CA GLY A 46 -5.32 1.94 22.11
C GLY A 46 -6.00 2.63 20.95
N ALA A 47 -5.37 2.77 19.80
CA ALA A 47 -6.00 3.33 18.60
C ALA A 47 -6.84 2.30 17.83
N THR A 48 -7.68 1.54 18.54
CA THR A 48 -8.59 0.56 17.92
C THR A 48 -9.76 1.27 17.24
N THR A 49 -9.96 1.00 15.95
CA THR A 49 -11.04 1.60 15.15
C THR A 49 -11.46 0.68 14.00
N SER A 50 -12.15 1.23 13.03
CA SER A 50 -12.64 0.52 11.84
C SER A 50 -11.77 0.81 10.62
N ILE A 51 -11.48 -0.19 9.82
CA ILE A 51 -10.95 0.02 8.48
C ILE A 51 -12.01 0.71 7.62
N ARG A 52 -11.61 1.73 6.87
CA ARG A 52 -12.45 2.48 5.94
C ARG A 52 -12.00 2.24 4.50
N VAL A 53 -12.97 1.99 3.63
CA VAL A 53 -12.73 1.71 2.22
C VAL A 53 -13.46 2.76 1.39
N PRO A 54 -12.78 3.81 0.90
CA PRO A 54 -13.34 4.73 -0.08
C PRO A 54 -13.75 4.02 -1.37
N ALA A 55 -14.72 4.56 -2.08
CA ALA A 55 -15.21 3.98 -3.34
C ALA A 55 -14.08 3.73 -4.36
N GLU A 56 -13.07 4.58 -4.41
CA GLU A 56 -11.91 4.41 -5.30
C GLU A 56 -11.09 3.15 -4.96
N ASP A 57 -10.91 2.86 -3.68
CA ASP A 57 -10.24 1.64 -3.21
C ASP A 57 -11.15 0.42 -3.37
N GLY A 58 -12.46 0.61 -3.22
CA GLY A 58 -13.49 -0.43 -3.37
C GLY A 58 -13.60 -0.99 -4.79
N ARG A 59 -13.15 -0.24 -5.80
CA ARG A 59 -13.14 -0.71 -7.21
C ARG A 59 -12.14 -1.84 -7.47
N MET A 60 -11.16 -2.03 -6.61
CA MET A 60 -10.13 -3.05 -6.78
C MET A 60 -10.74 -4.45 -6.75
N ARG A 61 -10.25 -5.36 -7.60
CA ARG A 61 -10.72 -6.75 -7.70
C ARG A 61 -10.72 -7.51 -6.37
N PHE A 62 -9.92 -7.06 -5.41
CA PHE A 62 -9.92 -7.57 -4.03
C PHE A 62 -11.32 -7.54 -3.41
N TRP A 63 -12.10 -6.49 -3.68
CA TRP A 63 -13.44 -6.28 -3.14
C TRP A 63 -14.57 -6.84 -4.02
N ARG A 64 -14.27 -7.51 -5.16
CA ARG A 64 -15.30 -8.10 -6.03
C ARG A 64 -16.25 -9.01 -5.25
N ASN A 65 -17.48 -9.13 -5.70
CA ASN A 65 -18.53 -9.90 -5.01
C ASN A 65 -18.86 -9.41 -3.59
N THR A 66 -18.57 -8.16 -3.28
CA THR A 66 -18.96 -7.50 -2.02
C THR A 66 -19.67 -6.19 -2.31
N SER A 67 -20.46 -5.72 -1.34
CA SER A 67 -21.08 -4.38 -1.44
C SER A 67 -20.07 -3.22 -1.45
N VAL A 68 -18.80 -3.48 -1.14
CA VAL A 68 -17.72 -2.49 -1.24
C VAL A 68 -17.42 -2.17 -2.71
N ALA A 69 -17.49 -3.16 -3.60
CA ALA A 69 -17.29 -2.95 -5.04
C ALA A 69 -18.37 -2.09 -5.70
N ASP A 70 -19.54 -2.01 -5.08
CA ASP A 70 -20.71 -1.28 -5.59
C ASP A 70 -20.86 0.14 -5.00
N LEU A 71 -19.85 0.63 -4.30
CA LEU A 71 -19.87 1.96 -3.70
C LEU A 71 -19.98 3.05 -4.77
N VAL A 72 -20.87 4.00 -4.54
CA VAL A 72 -20.97 5.19 -5.41
C VAL A 72 -19.77 6.11 -5.20
N PRO A 73 -19.29 6.81 -6.24
CA PRO A 73 -18.17 7.74 -6.11
C PRO A 73 -18.35 8.73 -4.96
N GLY A 74 -17.29 8.92 -4.17
CA GLY A 74 -17.28 9.80 -2.99
C GLY A 74 -17.85 9.18 -1.72
N SER A 75 -18.38 7.96 -1.76
CA SER A 75 -18.79 7.23 -0.55
C SER A 75 -17.67 6.39 0.03
N THR A 76 -17.83 5.96 1.28
CA THR A 76 -16.86 5.15 2.02
C THR A 76 -17.58 4.06 2.79
N ALA A 77 -17.16 2.82 2.61
CA ALA A 77 -17.57 1.72 3.49
C ALA A 77 -16.76 1.74 4.77
N THR A 78 -17.43 1.42 5.88
CA THR A 78 -16.78 1.20 7.18
C THR A 78 -16.92 -0.28 7.53
N LEU A 79 -15.80 -0.95 7.80
CA LEU A 79 -15.76 -2.31 8.29
C LEU A 79 -16.03 -2.33 9.80
N PRO A 80 -16.24 -3.50 10.44
CA PRO A 80 -16.53 -3.55 11.87
C PRO A 80 -15.48 -2.82 12.70
N ASN A 81 -15.93 -2.26 13.81
CA ASN A 81 -15.02 -1.67 14.79
C ASN A 81 -14.07 -2.75 15.34
N GLY A 82 -12.82 -2.38 15.59
CA GLY A 82 -11.80 -3.33 16.02
C GLY A 82 -11.03 -4.00 14.90
N THR A 83 -11.44 -3.89 13.63
CA THR A 83 -10.69 -4.46 12.48
C THR A 83 -9.40 -3.74 12.20
N LEU A 84 -9.30 -2.46 12.56
CA LEU A 84 -8.03 -1.75 12.69
C LEU A 84 -7.65 -1.78 14.17
N GLY A 85 -6.77 -2.68 14.52
CA GLY A 85 -6.49 -3.07 15.88
C GLY A 85 -5.58 -2.13 16.64
N TYR A 86 -5.14 -2.56 17.81
CA TYR A 86 -4.28 -1.75 18.67
C TYR A 86 -2.85 -1.60 18.13
N GLU A 87 -2.40 -2.50 17.28
CA GLU A 87 -1.15 -2.38 16.52
C GLU A 87 -1.47 -2.39 15.02
N TRP A 88 -1.02 -1.36 14.31
CA TRP A 88 -1.25 -1.26 12.89
C TRP A 88 -0.20 -0.41 12.16
N ASP A 89 -0.19 -0.55 10.87
CA ASP A 89 0.86 -0.14 9.95
C ASP A 89 0.41 0.99 9.02
N GLU A 90 1.39 1.65 8.40
CA GLU A 90 1.19 2.59 7.30
C GLU A 90 1.90 2.11 6.03
N ASP A 91 1.41 2.55 4.86
CA ASP A 91 2.15 2.52 3.60
C ASP A 91 2.97 3.81 3.51
N VAL A 92 4.28 3.72 3.75
CA VAL A 92 5.18 4.87 3.76
C VAL A 92 6.14 4.86 2.58
N ASP A 93 6.42 6.05 2.04
CA ASP A 93 7.40 6.27 0.99
C ASP A 93 8.78 6.55 1.63
N ASN A 94 9.48 5.49 2.00
CA ASN A 94 10.77 5.53 2.68
C ASN A 94 11.94 4.97 1.84
N GLY A 95 11.75 4.82 0.53
CA GLY A 95 12.73 4.22 -0.37
C GLY A 95 12.78 2.69 -0.34
N SER A 96 11.97 2.05 0.52
CA SER A 96 11.85 0.59 0.63
C SER A 96 10.44 0.09 0.27
N ARG A 97 9.58 0.97 -0.19
CA ARG A 97 8.23 0.63 -0.65
C ARG A 97 8.31 -0.29 -1.87
N PRO A 98 7.61 -1.44 -1.88
CA PRO A 98 7.59 -2.33 -3.03
C PRO A 98 7.03 -1.66 -4.28
N ALA A 99 7.64 -1.97 -5.43
CA ALA A 99 7.17 -1.50 -6.72
C ALA A 99 5.75 -2.03 -7.03
N GLY A 100 4.89 -1.15 -7.54
CA GLY A 100 3.52 -1.52 -7.91
C GLY A 100 2.64 -1.87 -6.71
N LEU A 101 2.88 -1.30 -5.54
CA LEU A 101 2.02 -1.47 -4.38
C LEU A 101 0.67 -0.78 -4.58
N ILE A 102 -0.40 -1.54 -4.41
CA ILE A 102 -1.79 -1.12 -4.58
C ILE A 102 -2.40 -0.89 -3.19
N ARG A 103 -3.11 0.21 -3.00
CA ARG A 103 -3.91 0.49 -1.81
C ARG A 103 -5.33 -0.04 -2.00
N LEU A 104 -5.80 -0.81 -1.03
CA LEU A 104 -7.12 -1.45 -1.02
C LEU A 104 -8.07 -0.84 0.01
N SER A 105 -7.57 0.03 0.86
CA SER A 105 -8.31 0.82 1.84
C SER A 105 -7.53 2.06 2.22
N THR A 106 -8.20 3.06 2.78
CA THR A 106 -7.58 4.29 3.29
C THR A 106 -8.28 4.74 4.55
N THR A 107 -7.57 4.66 5.69
CA THR A 107 -8.11 5.03 7.02
C THR A 107 -7.17 5.98 7.72
N THR A 108 -7.53 7.24 7.82
CA THR A 108 -6.75 8.24 8.57
C THR A 108 -7.29 8.36 9.98
N VAL A 109 -6.41 8.29 10.97
CA VAL A 109 -6.70 8.43 12.39
C VAL A 109 -5.88 9.58 12.95
N SER A 110 -6.57 10.57 13.51
CA SER A 110 -5.93 11.67 14.25
C SER A 110 -5.74 11.28 15.71
N ASP A 111 -4.79 11.95 16.36
CA ASP A 111 -4.48 11.73 17.78
C ASP A 111 -4.08 10.28 18.11
N ALA A 112 -3.54 9.56 17.12
CA ALA A 112 -3.04 8.22 17.29
C ALA A 112 -1.67 8.21 18.01
N PRO A 113 -1.36 7.19 18.82
CA PRO A 113 -0.04 7.00 19.41
C PRO A 113 0.94 6.47 18.33
N VAL A 114 1.56 7.40 17.60
CA VAL A 114 2.48 7.08 16.51
C VAL A 114 3.90 6.84 17.01
N LEU A 115 4.57 5.89 16.38
CA LEU A 115 5.96 5.59 16.64
C LEU A 115 6.89 6.70 16.12
N LEU A 116 7.72 7.27 16.98
CA LEU A 116 8.63 8.38 16.67
C LEU A 116 10.06 7.93 16.39
N ASP A 117 10.38 6.69 16.67
CA ASP A 117 11.71 6.11 16.49
C ASP A 117 11.65 4.70 15.89
N TYR A 118 12.61 3.85 16.24
CA TYR A 118 12.71 2.50 15.70
C TYR A 118 11.86 1.45 16.44
N GLY A 119 11.07 1.80 17.45
CA GLY A 119 10.18 0.82 18.12
C GLY A 119 9.94 1.05 19.60
N SER A 120 10.39 2.16 20.20
CA SER A 120 10.31 2.38 21.65
C SER A 120 9.67 3.69 22.09
N THR A 121 9.61 4.70 21.24
CA THR A 121 9.10 6.03 21.58
C THR A 121 7.86 6.35 20.80
N PHE A 122 6.78 6.65 21.49
CA PHE A 122 5.49 7.01 20.90
C PHE A 122 5.11 8.45 21.25
N GLY A 123 4.37 9.06 20.35
CA GLY A 123 3.80 10.40 20.55
C GLY A 123 2.47 10.53 19.83
N THR A 124 1.71 11.57 20.14
CA THR A 124 0.44 11.84 19.49
C THR A 124 0.67 12.39 18.08
N GLY A 125 0.02 11.79 17.09
CA GLY A 125 0.13 12.18 15.69
C GLY A 125 -1.06 11.75 14.85
N THR A 126 -0.97 11.99 13.54
CA THR A 126 -1.91 11.47 12.56
C THR A 126 -1.22 10.39 11.75
N ALA A 127 -1.87 9.25 11.59
CA ALA A 127 -1.38 8.14 10.81
C ALA A 127 -2.46 7.64 9.83
N THR A 128 -2.03 7.10 8.69
CA THR A 128 -2.95 6.61 7.65
C THR A 128 -2.65 5.15 7.32
N HIS A 129 -3.57 4.29 7.74
CA HIS A 129 -3.55 2.86 7.43
C HIS A 129 -4.05 2.58 6.02
N HIS A 130 -3.43 1.60 5.37
CA HIS A 130 -3.88 1.01 4.12
C HIS A 130 -3.81 -0.53 4.20
N LEU A 131 -4.84 -1.21 3.73
CA LEU A 131 -4.67 -2.57 3.23
C LEU A 131 -3.89 -2.47 1.93
N THR A 132 -2.90 -3.32 1.73
CA THR A 132 -2.03 -3.24 0.55
C THR A 132 -1.91 -4.58 -0.16
N LEU A 133 -1.62 -4.53 -1.45
CA LEU A 133 -1.33 -5.69 -2.28
C LEU A 133 -0.24 -5.33 -3.28
N TYR A 134 0.73 -6.21 -3.50
CA TYR A 134 1.64 -6.09 -4.62
C TYR A 134 2.04 -7.45 -5.16
N ARG A 135 2.51 -7.48 -6.41
CA ARG A 135 3.08 -8.67 -7.02
C ARG A 135 4.61 -8.56 -6.98
N HIS A 136 5.24 -9.44 -6.23
CA HIS A 136 6.69 -9.55 -6.21
C HIS A 136 7.23 -10.07 -7.56
N SER A 137 8.48 -9.76 -7.89
CA SER A 137 9.12 -10.21 -9.14
C SER A 137 9.19 -11.72 -9.34
N SER A 138 9.02 -12.51 -8.27
CA SER A 138 8.87 -13.97 -8.33
C SER A 138 7.48 -14.42 -8.79
N GLY A 139 6.53 -13.50 -8.97
CA GLY A 139 5.12 -13.78 -9.25
C GLY A 139 4.23 -13.91 -8.01
N ALA A 140 4.80 -13.99 -6.81
CA ALA A 140 4.03 -14.09 -5.58
C ALA A 140 3.22 -12.82 -5.32
N LEU A 141 1.96 -12.98 -4.89
CA LEU A 141 1.16 -11.90 -4.34
C LEU A 141 1.47 -11.75 -2.85
N VAL A 142 1.68 -10.52 -2.41
CA VAL A 142 1.89 -10.17 -1.01
C VAL A 142 0.79 -9.23 -0.57
N PHE A 143 -0.01 -9.67 0.39
CA PHE A 143 -1.08 -8.89 1.00
C PHE A 143 -0.63 -8.40 2.38
N GLY A 144 -0.63 -7.10 2.56
CA GLY A 144 -0.41 -6.42 3.84
C GLY A 144 -1.74 -6.03 4.45
N ALA A 145 -2.20 -6.77 5.47
CA ALA A 145 -3.36 -6.34 6.24
C ALA A 145 -3.05 -5.10 7.09
N GLY A 146 -1.79 -4.91 7.46
CA GLY A 146 -1.34 -3.75 8.23
C GLY A 146 -2.04 -3.59 9.58
N THR A 147 -2.60 -4.65 10.13
CA THR A 147 -3.30 -4.67 11.42
C THR A 147 -3.22 -6.05 12.04
N VAL A 148 -3.07 -6.12 13.35
CA VAL A 148 -3.10 -7.40 14.07
C VAL A 148 -4.51 -8.01 14.18
N GLN A 149 -5.56 -7.25 13.82
CA GLN A 149 -6.97 -7.63 14.03
C GLN A 149 -7.77 -7.87 12.74
N TRP A 150 -7.12 -8.07 11.58
CA TRP A 150 -7.84 -8.46 10.35
C TRP A 150 -8.74 -9.69 10.57
N ALA A 151 -8.23 -10.69 11.30
CA ALA A 151 -8.95 -11.93 11.56
C ALA A 151 -10.26 -11.72 12.35
N TRP A 152 -10.40 -10.62 13.08
CA TRP A 152 -11.63 -10.31 13.83
C TRP A 152 -12.84 -10.06 12.91
N GLY A 153 -12.61 -9.63 11.69
CA GLY A 153 -13.66 -9.53 10.69
C GLY A 153 -14.00 -10.87 9.99
N LEU A 154 -13.20 -11.93 10.21
CA LEU A 154 -13.40 -13.22 9.55
C LEU A 154 -14.22 -14.20 10.40
N ASP A 155 -14.13 -14.10 11.72
CA ASP A 155 -14.83 -14.97 12.68
C ASP A 155 -15.27 -14.16 13.89
N ALA A 156 -16.43 -14.52 14.46
CA ALA A 156 -16.95 -13.89 15.67
C ALA A 156 -16.36 -14.49 16.96
N THR A 157 -15.55 -15.54 16.85
CA THR A 157 -14.89 -16.22 17.98
C THR A 157 -13.46 -15.73 18.11
N HIS A 158 -13.28 -14.63 18.81
CA HIS A 158 -11.98 -14.01 19.07
C HIS A 158 -11.99 -13.26 20.40
N ASP A 159 -10.83 -12.80 20.86
CA ASP A 159 -10.69 -12.02 22.09
C ASP A 159 -11.49 -10.71 22.00
N LEU A 160 -12.11 -10.33 23.11
CA LEU A 160 -12.89 -9.09 23.24
C LEU A 160 -14.01 -8.98 22.20
N ALA A 161 -14.51 -10.12 21.68
CA ALA A 161 -15.51 -10.15 20.63
C ALA A 161 -16.79 -9.42 21.03
N VAL A 162 -17.08 -8.34 20.34
CA VAL A 162 -18.33 -7.58 20.45
C VAL A 162 -18.99 -7.37 19.09
N GLU A 163 -18.25 -7.58 18.01
CA GLU A 163 -18.69 -7.40 16.63
C GLU A 163 -18.80 -8.76 15.92
N PRO A 164 -19.82 -8.96 15.08
CA PRO A 164 -19.93 -10.16 14.26
C PRO A 164 -18.86 -10.17 13.16
N ALA A 165 -18.57 -11.35 12.61
CA ALA A 165 -17.81 -11.46 11.38
C ALA A 165 -18.46 -10.66 10.24
N ASP A 166 -17.65 -10.08 9.37
CA ASP A 166 -18.08 -9.28 8.24
C ASP A 166 -17.97 -10.07 6.94
N VAL A 167 -19.10 -10.30 6.29
CA VAL A 167 -19.16 -11.06 5.03
C VAL A 167 -18.31 -10.42 3.92
N ARG A 168 -18.11 -9.09 3.94
CA ARG A 168 -17.27 -8.39 2.96
C ARG A 168 -15.80 -8.74 3.16
N MET A 169 -15.33 -8.82 4.40
CA MET A 169 -13.95 -9.22 4.73
C MET A 169 -13.72 -10.71 4.44
N GLN A 170 -14.68 -11.56 4.77
CA GLN A 170 -14.66 -12.98 4.43
C GLN A 170 -14.58 -13.19 2.91
N GLN A 171 -15.43 -12.50 2.13
CA GLN A 171 -15.42 -12.58 0.67
C GLN A 171 -14.11 -12.02 0.08
N ALA A 172 -13.62 -10.89 0.57
CA ALA A 172 -12.34 -10.32 0.14
C ALA A 172 -11.17 -11.29 0.37
N THR A 173 -11.19 -12.03 1.48
CA THR A 173 -10.19 -13.08 1.77
C THR A 173 -10.30 -14.25 0.79
N VAL A 174 -11.52 -14.68 0.45
CA VAL A 174 -11.75 -15.71 -0.61
C VAL A 174 -11.24 -15.21 -1.97
N ASN A 175 -11.50 -13.95 -2.30
CA ASN A 175 -11.01 -13.33 -3.53
C ASN A 175 -9.48 -13.32 -3.60
N LEU A 176 -8.83 -12.94 -2.50
CA LEU A 176 -7.37 -12.92 -2.40
C LEU A 176 -6.78 -14.32 -2.62
N PHE A 177 -7.32 -15.34 -1.94
CA PHE A 177 -6.86 -16.72 -2.12
C PHE A 177 -7.08 -17.21 -3.56
N ALA A 178 -8.21 -16.85 -4.18
CA ALA A 178 -8.44 -17.18 -5.58
C ALA A 178 -7.38 -16.56 -6.50
N ASP A 179 -6.98 -15.30 -6.25
CA ASP A 179 -5.91 -14.64 -7.00
C ASP A 179 -4.51 -15.22 -6.72
N MET A 180 -4.38 -16.00 -5.66
CA MET A 180 -3.19 -16.82 -5.34
C MET A 180 -3.31 -18.28 -5.84
N ASP A 181 -4.29 -18.57 -6.71
CA ASP A 181 -4.60 -19.93 -7.20
C ASP A 181 -4.97 -20.94 -6.09
N VAL A 182 -5.51 -20.44 -4.99
CA VAL A 182 -5.97 -21.28 -3.87
C VAL A 182 -7.48 -21.17 -3.74
N GLN A 183 -8.16 -22.34 -3.72
CA GLN A 183 -9.61 -22.40 -3.55
C GLN A 183 -9.95 -23.17 -2.27
N PRO A 184 -10.92 -22.69 -1.45
CA PRO A 184 -11.42 -23.47 -0.33
C PRO A 184 -12.17 -24.70 -0.82
N GLY A 185 -12.01 -25.84 -0.13
CA GLY A 185 -12.75 -27.06 -0.46
C GLY A 185 -14.26 -26.93 -0.24
N ASN A 186 -14.67 -26.08 0.71
CA ASN A 186 -16.06 -25.69 0.97
C ASN A 186 -16.11 -24.20 1.30
N LEU A 187 -17.06 -23.50 0.72
CA LEU A 187 -17.35 -22.12 1.07
C LEU A 187 -18.39 -22.05 2.19
N GLN A 188 -18.19 -21.10 3.09
CA GLN A 188 -19.22 -20.74 4.07
C GLN A 188 -20.47 -20.22 3.34
N SER A 189 -21.64 -20.44 3.93
CA SER A 189 -22.90 -19.91 3.39
C SER A 189 -22.84 -18.38 3.26
N GLY A 190 -23.29 -17.87 2.13
CA GLY A 190 -23.29 -16.43 1.83
C GLY A 190 -22.04 -15.92 1.09
N LEU A 191 -21.01 -16.78 0.93
CA LEU A 191 -19.83 -16.46 0.12
C LEU A 191 -19.96 -17.00 -1.30
N VAL A 192 -19.31 -16.34 -2.24
CA VAL A 192 -19.29 -16.68 -3.66
C VAL A 192 -17.92 -17.18 -4.07
N ALA A 193 -17.85 -18.26 -4.83
CA ALA A 193 -16.60 -18.73 -5.40
C ALA A 193 -15.99 -17.66 -6.31
N ALA A 194 -14.71 -17.44 -6.16
CA ALA A 194 -13.94 -16.49 -6.96
C ALA A 194 -12.96 -17.24 -7.87
N SER A 195 -12.49 -16.60 -8.93
CA SER A 195 -11.44 -17.10 -9.81
C SER A 195 -10.25 -16.16 -9.81
N ALA A 196 -9.06 -16.71 -10.08
CA ALA A 196 -7.86 -15.92 -10.31
C ALA A 196 -8.07 -14.92 -11.46
N SER A 197 -7.29 -13.84 -11.45
CA SER A 197 -7.27 -12.92 -12.58
C SER A 197 -6.71 -13.61 -13.82
N THR A 198 -7.32 -13.33 -14.96
CA THR A 198 -6.79 -13.70 -16.29
C THR A 198 -6.13 -12.52 -16.98
N ASP A 199 -6.12 -11.35 -16.33
CA ASP A 199 -5.48 -10.17 -16.87
C ASP A 199 -3.95 -10.28 -16.72
N THR A 200 -3.25 -10.09 -17.84
CA THR A 200 -1.79 -10.12 -17.96
C THR A 200 -1.26 -8.88 -18.68
N VAL A 201 -2.12 -7.89 -18.92
CA VAL A 201 -1.76 -6.66 -19.62
C VAL A 201 -1.60 -5.54 -18.62
N SER A 202 -0.41 -4.98 -18.54
CA SER A 202 -0.18 -3.82 -17.65
C SER A 202 -0.86 -2.56 -18.21
N PRO A 203 -1.29 -1.65 -17.32
CA PRO A 203 -1.81 -0.35 -17.73
C PRO A 203 -0.72 0.49 -18.41
N ILE A 204 -1.14 1.60 -19.02
CA ILE A 204 -0.24 2.60 -19.62
C ILE A 204 -0.45 3.92 -18.90
N SER A 205 0.65 4.56 -18.51
CA SER A 205 0.64 5.89 -17.90
C SER A 205 1.36 6.93 -18.76
N GLY A 206 0.94 8.19 -18.61
CA GLY A 206 1.57 9.30 -19.29
C GLY A 206 1.56 10.58 -18.46
N ILE A 207 2.57 11.42 -18.65
CA ILE A 207 2.69 12.72 -18.00
C ILE A 207 2.03 13.78 -18.89
N VAL A 208 1.16 14.62 -18.30
CA VAL A 208 0.46 15.73 -18.96
C VAL A 208 1.14 17.06 -18.63
N SER A 209 1.54 17.26 -17.39
CA SER A 209 2.26 18.43 -16.91
C SER A 209 3.34 18.02 -15.91
N PRO A 210 4.53 18.64 -15.97
CA PRO A 210 4.99 19.63 -16.90
C PRO A 210 5.14 19.09 -18.33
N THR A 211 5.32 19.95 -19.32
CA THR A 211 5.59 19.55 -20.70
C THR A 211 7.08 19.33 -20.96
N ALA A 212 7.40 18.53 -21.97
CA ALA A 212 8.81 18.30 -22.34
C ALA A 212 9.52 19.60 -22.73
N GLY A 213 10.70 19.82 -22.17
CA GLY A 213 11.51 21.04 -22.38
C GLY A 213 11.11 22.22 -21.49
N GLU A 214 10.10 22.08 -20.64
CA GLU A 214 9.68 23.14 -19.72
C GLU A 214 10.79 23.49 -18.74
N VAL A 215 10.84 24.78 -18.37
CA VAL A 215 11.81 25.33 -17.42
C VAL A 215 11.13 25.49 -16.06
N LEU A 216 11.65 24.84 -15.05
CA LEU A 216 11.13 24.85 -13.69
C LEU A 216 12.11 25.57 -12.76
N GLN A 217 11.57 26.20 -11.72
CA GLN A 217 12.37 26.92 -10.74
C GLN A 217 12.83 25.97 -9.62
N PHE A 218 14.13 25.99 -9.33
CA PHE A 218 14.71 25.28 -8.19
C PHE A 218 14.03 25.67 -6.87
N GLY A 219 13.72 24.70 -6.03
CA GLY A 219 13.10 24.91 -4.72
C GLY A 219 11.63 25.35 -4.74
N THR A 220 11.01 25.48 -5.91
CA THR A 220 9.60 25.86 -6.03
C THR A 220 8.73 24.61 -6.24
N SER A 221 7.65 24.50 -5.49
CA SER A 221 6.73 23.36 -5.61
C SER A 221 6.09 23.30 -7.00
N VAL A 222 6.13 22.13 -7.61
CA VAL A 222 5.53 21.79 -8.91
C VAL A 222 4.56 20.63 -8.69
N THR A 223 3.37 20.69 -9.30
CA THR A 223 2.47 19.55 -9.37
C THR A 223 2.66 18.86 -10.72
N ILE A 224 3.18 17.63 -10.69
CA ILE A 224 3.23 16.77 -11.86
C ILE A 224 1.86 16.11 -11.98
N THR A 225 1.26 16.17 -13.17
CA THR A 225 -0.03 15.54 -13.45
C THR A 225 0.08 14.60 -14.64
N GLY A 226 -0.79 13.61 -14.68
CA GLY A 226 -0.83 12.66 -15.78
C GLY A 226 -2.10 11.85 -15.81
N SER A 227 -2.16 10.96 -16.78
CA SER A 227 -3.24 9.99 -16.91
C SER A 227 -2.70 8.58 -16.96
N ALA A 228 -3.54 7.62 -16.57
CA ALA A 228 -3.26 6.19 -16.71
C ALA A 228 -4.54 5.47 -17.13
N ALA A 229 -4.40 4.41 -17.92
CA ALA A 229 -5.51 3.60 -18.36
C ALA A 229 -5.10 2.12 -18.46
N ASP A 230 -5.98 1.25 -18.01
CA ASP A 230 -5.87 -0.18 -18.23
C ASP A 230 -6.77 -0.63 -19.36
N THR A 231 -6.29 -1.58 -20.15
CA THR A 231 -7.03 -2.19 -21.28
C THR A 231 -7.12 -3.70 -21.19
N GLY A 232 -6.50 -4.30 -20.16
CA GLY A 232 -6.43 -5.75 -19.96
C GLY A 232 -7.68 -6.36 -19.32
N GLY A 233 -8.59 -5.53 -18.83
CA GLY A 233 -9.84 -5.96 -18.17
C GLY A 233 -9.86 -5.71 -16.68
N GLY A 234 -8.80 -5.10 -16.13
CA GLY A 234 -8.70 -4.60 -14.77
C GLY A 234 -9.01 -3.10 -14.66
N VAL A 235 -8.57 -2.52 -13.57
CA VAL A 235 -8.58 -1.07 -13.33
C VAL A 235 -7.21 -0.62 -12.84
N VAL A 236 -6.88 0.66 -13.03
CA VAL A 236 -5.63 1.23 -12.50
C VAL A 236 -5.63 1.12 -10.98
N GLY A 237 -4.69 0.36 -10.43
CA GLY A 237 -4.51 0.13 -9.00
C GLY A 237 -3.66 1.20 -8.32
N GLY A 238 -2.76 1.83 -9.08
CA GLY A 238 -1.90 2.92 -8.60
C GLY A 238 -0.95 3.42 -9.68
N VAL A 239 -0.34 4.58 -9.42
CA VAL A 239 0.68 5.17 -10.28
C VAL A 239 1.89 5.55 -9.44
N GLU A 240 3.06 5.36 -9.98
CA GLU A 240 4.33 5.76 -9.38
C GLU A 240 5.05 6.74 -10.31
N VAL A 241 5.71 7.73 -9.72
CA VAL A 241 6.43 8.79 -10.40
C VAL A 241 7.90 8.76 -10.01
N SER A 242 8.78 8.93 -10.98
CA SER A 242 10.20 9.14 -10.77
C SER A 242 10.60 10.51 -11.29
N VAL A 243 11.43 11.22 -10.55
CA VAL A 243 12.00 12.53 -10.91
C VAL A 243 13.51 12.47 -11.07
N ASP A 244 14.07 11.27 -11.21
CA ASP A 244 15.50 11.00 -11.35
C ASP A 244 15.83 10.00 -12.48
N GLY A 245 14.95 9.94 -13.47
CA GLY A 245 15.12 9.10 -14.64
C GLY A 245 14.80 7.60 -14.41
N GLY A 246 14.11 7.27 -13.33
CA GLY A 246 13.69 5.91 -13.01
C GLY A 246 14.56 5.22 -11.95
N THR A 247 15.42 5.96 -11.25
CA THR A 247 16.26 5.41 -10.18
C THR A 247 15.44 5.18 -8.91
N THR A 248 14.63 6.18 -8.52
CA THR A 248 13.69 6.06 -7.40
C THR A 248 12.24 6.27 -7.88
N TRP A 249 11.30 5.66 -7.18
CA TRP A 249 9.89 5.71 -7.51
C TRP A 249 9.06 6.05 -6.28
N HIS A 250 8.10 6.96 -6.45
CA HIS A 250 7.25 7.49 -5.41
C HIS A 250 5.78 7.30 -5.79
N PRO A 251 4.89 6.92 -4.88
CA PRO A 251 3.47 6.81 -5.19
C PRO A 251 2.88 8.18 -5.55
N ALA A 252 2.05 8.24 -6.58
CA ALA A 252 1.25 9.42 -6.84
C ALA A 252 0.38 9.75 -5.62
N GLY A 253 0.30 11.02 -5.27
CA GLY A 253 -0.37 11.44 -4.04
C GLY A 253 -1.90 11.36 -4.11
N GLN A 254 -2.46 11.52 -5.32
CA GLN A 254 -3.90 11.51 -5.54
C GLN A 254 -4.25 10.96 -6.91
N GLY A 255 -5.44 10.34 -6.97
CA GLY A 255 -6.00 9.80 -8.19
C GLY A 255 -5.33 8.51 -8.66
N ARG A 256 -5.91 7.90 -9.66
CA ARG A 256 -5.38 6.71 -10.33
C ARG A 256 -5.38 6.91 -11.84
N GLU A 257 -6.55 7.03 -12.46
CA GLU A 257 -6.66 7.32 -13.90
C GLU A 257 -6.22 8.75 -14.23
N ASP A 258 -6.62 9.73 -13.40
CA ASP A 258 -6.13 11.10 -13.43
C ASP A 258 -5.32 11.32 -12.15
N TRP A 259 -4.01 11.25 -12.26
CA TRP A 259 -3.13 11.25 -11.12
C TRP A 259 -2.33 12.54 -10.96
N SER A 260 -1.88 12.81 -9.73
CA SER A 260 -0.99 13.93 -9.44
C SER A 260 0.08 13.57 -8.40
N TYR A 261 1.24 14.23 -8.54
CA TYR A 261 2.37 14.09 -7.64
C TYR A 261 2.98 15.47 -7.35
N GLY A 262 3.13 15.82 -6.09
CA GLY A 262 3.80 17.05 -5.65
C GLY A 262 5.32 16.88 -5.61
N TRP A 263 6.06 17.75 -6.27
CA TRP A 263 7.51 17.71 -6.34
C TRP A 263 8.13 19.08 -6.08
N ILE A 264 9.25 19.12 -5.35
CA ILE A 264 10.08 20.31 -5.20
C ILE A 264 11.44 19.98 -5.84
N PRO A 265 11.77 20.57 -7.01
CA PRO A 265 13.05 20.35 -7.66
C PRO A 265 14.22 20.75 -6.76
N SER A 266 15.11 19.79 -6.47
CA SER A 266 16.27 19.96 -5.60
C SER A 266 17.61 19.76 -6.29
N THR A 267 17.60 19.58 -7.63
CA THR A 267 18.79 19.41 -8.46
C THR A 267 18.69 20.32 -9.66
N LEU A 268 19.72 21.14 -9.90
CA LEU A 268 19.81 22.00 -11.07
C LEU A 268 20.14 21.22 -12.34
N GLY A 269 19.70 21.73 -13.49
CA GLY A 269 20.00 21.16 -14.81
C GLY A 269 18.88 20.28 -15.36
N SER A 270 19.25 19.34 -16.19
CA SER A 270 18.31 18.45 -16.88
C SER A 270 17.79 17.35 -15.97
N VAL A 271 16.48 17.23 -15.84
CA VAL A 271 15.81 16.22 -15.05
C VAL A 271 14.86 15.43 -15.94
N THR A 272 14.91 14.10 -15.87
CA THR A 272 13.98 13.21 -16.56
C THR A 272 12.91 12.74 -15.59
N ILE A 273 11.65 13.04 -15.90
CA ILE A 273 10.48 12.61 -15.15
C ILE A 273 9.85 11.41 -15.87
N ARG A 274 9.50 10.37 -15.13
CA ARG A 274 8.83 9.17 -15.64
C ARG A 274 7.63 8.82 -14.79
N SER A 275 6.67 8.12 -15.38
CA SER A 275 5.56 7.48 -14.67
C SER A 275 5.51 5.99 -15.01
N ARG A 276 4.91 5.21 -14.12
CA ARG A 276 4.48 3.84 -14.38
C ARG A 276 3.23 3.55 -13.56
N ALA A 277 2.32 2.79 -14.14
CA ALA A 277 1.09 2.38 -13.48
C ALA A 277 1.10 0.88 -13.17
N VAL A 278 0.29 0.48 -12.22
CA VAL A 278 -0.03 -0.91 -11.89
C VAL A 278 -1.54 -1.09 -11.94
N ASP A 279 -2.03 -2.21 -12.43
CA ASP A 279 -3.45 -2.59 -12.37
C ASP A 279 -3.80 -3.33 -11.06
N ASP A 280 -5.07 -3.61 -10.86
CA ASP A 280 -5.56 -4.34 -9.68
C ASP A 280 -5.32 -5.86 -9.72
N SER A 281 -4.68 -6.37 -10.77
CA SER A 281 -4.14 -7.72 -10.90
C SER A 281 -2.64 -7.80 -10.56
N GLY A 282 -2.01 -6.63 -10.35
CA GLY A 282 -0.59 -6.51 -10.02
C GLY A 282 0.33 -6.52 -11.24
N ASN A 283 -0.18 -6.23 -12.45
CA ASN A 283 0.65 -6.07 -13.63
C ASN A 283 1.25 -4.67 -13.64
N LEU A 284 2.56 -4.57 -13.45
CA LEU A 284 3.29 -3.31 -13.41
C LEU A 284 3.78 -2.91 -14.79
N GLU A 285 3.51 -1.68 -15.19
CA GLU A 285 3.99 -1.08 -16.43
C GLU A 285 5.51 -1.04 -16.51
N VAL A 286 6.06 -1.38 -17.67
CA VAL A 286 7.44 -1.05 -18.01
C VAL A 286 7.48 0.44 -18.41
N PRO A 287 8.12 1.31 -17.62
CA PRO A 287 8.00 2.76 -17.81
C PRO A 287 8.56 3.20 -19.16
N GLY A 288 7.87 4.11 -19.82
CA GLY A 288 8.33 4.77 -21.05
C GLY A 288 9.55 5.67 -20.82
N ALA A 289 9.98 6.35 -21.87
CA ALA A 289 11.12 7.27 -21.82
C ALA A 289 10.88 8.45 -20.87
N GLY A 290 9.62 8.80 -20.63
CA GLY A 290 9.24 9.96 -19.84
C GLY A 290 9.44 11.29 -20.58
N ILE A 291 9.52 12.37 -19.83
CA ILE A 291 9.79 13.73 -20.33
C ILE A 291 11.03 14.28 -19.67
N THR A 292 11.70 15.24 -20.34
CA THR A 292 12.84 15.95 -19.78
C THR A 292 12.47 17.43 -19.57
N VAL A 293 12.77 17.97 -18.38
CA VAL A 293 12.60 19.38 -18.01
C VAL A 293 13.95 19.97 -17.63
N THR A 294 14.04 21.28 -17.55
CA THR A 294 15.24 21.99 -17.08
C THR A 294 14.93 22.72 -15.77
N VAL A 295 15.72 22.47 -14.74
CA VAL A 295 15.62 23.15 -13.43
C VAL A 295 16.69 24.22 -13.33
N GLN A 296 16.32 25.46 -13.03
CA GLN A 296 17.20 26.64 -12.93
C GLN A 296 16.87 27.52 -11.73
#